data_8e2e1d075c7bcf18896299166482559f
#
_entry.id   8e2e1d075c7bcf18896299166482559f
#
_cell.length_a   1.000
_cell.length_b   1.000
_cell.length_c   1.000
_cell.angle_alpha   90.00
_cell.angle_beta   90.00
_cell.angle_gamma   90.00
#
_symmetry.space_group_name_H-M   'P 1'
#
loop_
_entity.id
_entity.type
_entity.pdbx_description
1 polymer ?
#
loop_
_entity_poly.entity_id
_entity_poly.type
_entity_poly.pdbx_seq_one_letter_code
_entity_poly.pdbx_strand_id
1 'polypeptide(L)'
;MNTLRNTTKLNTRGIPANFVYHNPSVSALGKFIHDLTSAGVSRQLDNTVEEMTELVEKYTRDFPVHEPGGTAHHGDVILITGTTGAIGSNTLAELHDSPNVTRIVVLARKSTVPISIRQRKALEDRGLDPSIVDSSKINLLEGDPALPGLGLEDRVSVELTSIITHILHIGLLEVMFCVFKQTF
;
A
#
# COMPACT_ATOMS: atom_id res chain seq x y z
N MET A 1 14.46 10.04 -23.40
CA MET A 1 15.70 10.21 -22.62
C MET A 1 16.89 10.73 -23.43
N ASN A 2 17.14 10.22 -24.63
CA ASN A 2 18.28 10.66 -25.46
C ASN A 2 18.21 12.12 -25.90
N THR A 3 17.03 12.70 -26.09
CA THR A 3 16.86 14.08 -26.55
C THR A 3 17.34 15.11 -25.53
N LEU A 4 17.07 14.91 -24.23
CA LEU A 4 17.55 15.79 -23.15
C LEU A 4 19.08 15.72 -22.98
N ARG A 5 19.67 14.54 -23.22
CA ARG A 5 21.13 14.36 -23.16
C ARG A 5 21.87 15.07 -24.27
N ASN A 6 21.23 15.22 -25.43
CA ASN A 6 21.87 15.79 -26.61
C ASN A 6 21.66 17.30 -26.76
N THR A 7 20.66 17.87 -26.11
CA THR A 7 20.28 19.29 -26.28
C THR A 7 20.86 20.22 -25.22
N THR A 8 21.33 19.69 -24.10
CA THR A 8 21.85 20.51 -23.00
C THR A 8 23.29 20.12 -22.67
N LYS A 9 24.15 21.10 -22.45
CA LYS A 9 25.53 20.94 -21.92
C LYS A 9 25.50 20.44 -20.45
N LEU A 10 24.40 19.83 -20.01
CA LEU A 10 24.22 19.38 -18.65
C LEU A 10 25.01 18.09 -18.39
N ASN A 11 25.70 18.07 -17.27
CA ASN A 11 26.34 16.85 -16.78
C ASN A 11 25.28 15.86 -16.35
N THR A 12 24.82 15.03 -17.29
CA THR A 12 23.71 14.08 -17.08
C THR A 12 24.09 12.84 -16.28
N ARG A 13 25.36 12.72 -15.83
CA ARG A 13 25.84 11.55 -15.07
C ARG A 13 25.18 11.38 -13.70
N GLY A 14 24.62 12.47 -13.14
CA GLY A 14 23.93 12.45 -11.84
C GLY A 14 22.40 12.41 -11.92
N ILE A 15 21.78 12.31 -13.11
CA ILE A 15 20.33 12.27 -13.22
C ILE A 15 19.84 10.81 -13.05
N PRO A 16 19.06 10.49 -12.01
CA PRO A 16 18.49 9.16 -11.82
C PRO A 16 17.64 8.74 -13.03
N ALA A 17 17.62 7.44 -13.36
CA ALA A 17 16.83 6.95 -14.49
C ALA A 17 15.32 7.20 -14.32
N ASN A 18 14.87 7.31 -13.08
CA ASN A 18 13.48 7.49 -12.66
C ASN A 18 13.12 8.94 -12.30
N PHE A 19 13.95 9.94 -12.68
CA PHE A 19 13.75 11.36 -12.32
C PHE A 19 12.36 11.90 -12.69
N VAL A 20 11.75 11.40 -13.76
CA VAL A 20 10.39 11.80 -14.19
C VAL A 20 9.35 11.36 -13.17
N TYR A 21 9.51 10.18 -12.59
CA TYR A 21 8.61 9.66 -11.56
C TYR A 21 8.74 10.39 -10.22
N HIS A 22 9.94 10.85 -9.88
CA HIS A 22 10.17 11.70 -8.70
C HIS A 22 9.62 13.12 -8.85
N ASN A 23 9.30 13.54 -10.08
CA ASN A 23 8.76 14.85 -10.38
C ASN A 23 7.46 14.71 -11.21
N PRO A 24 6.35 14.30 -10.61
CA PRO A 24 5.14 13.85 -11.31
C PRO A 24 4.31 14.98 -11.94
N SER A 25 4.73 16.25 -11.80
CA SER A 25 4.08 17.39 -12.45
C SER A 25 5.07 18.15 -13.33
N VAL A 26 4.54 18.83 -14.36
CA VAL A 26 5.35 19.68 -15.26
C VAL A 26 6.09 20.76 -14.46
N SER A 27 5.45 21.34 -13.45
CA SER A 27 6.03 22.34 -12.56
C SER A 27 7.19 21.75 -11.72
N ALA A 28 6.99 20.58 -11.11
CA ALA A 28 8.02 19.89 -10.34
C ALA A 28 9.22 19.50 -11.23
N LEU A 29 8.94 18.99 -12.42
CA LEU A 29 9.97 18.63 -13.39
C LEU A 29 10.75 19.87 -13.88
N GLY A 30 10.06 20.99 -14.14
CA GLY A 30 10.67 22.25 -14.51
C GLY A 30 11.59 22.78 -13.41
N LYS A 31 11.14 22.74 -12.14
CA LYS A 31 11.94 23.11 -10.98
C LYS A 31 13.17 22.20 -10.84
N PHE A 32 13.00 20.89 -10.94
CA PHE A 32 14.10 19.93 -10.89
C PHE A 32 15.16 20.22 -11.96
N ILE A 33 14.75 20.48 -13.22
CA ILE A 33 15.68 20.82 -14.31
C ILE A 33 16.38 22.16 -14.04
N HIS A 34 15.66 23.14 -13.52
CA HIS A 34 16.24 24.44 -13.14
C HIS A 34 17.29 24.26 -12.04
N ASP A 35 17.00 23.50 -11.01
CA ASP A 35 17.89 23.23 -9.87
C ASP A 35 19.15 22.46 -10.32
N LEU A 36 19.00 21.53 -11.27
CA LEU A 36 20.14 20.85 -11.92
C LEU A 36 21.09 21.80 -12.67
N THR A 37 20.56 22.91 -13.20
CA THR A 37 21.36 23.90 -13.91
C THR A 37 22.00 24.91 -12.98
N SER A 38 21.42 25.15 -11.81
CA SER A 38 21.78 26.25 -10.89
C SER A 38 22.65 25.81 -9.70
N ALA A 39 22.53 24.55 -9.28
CA ALA A 39 23.29 23.97 -8.16
C ALA A 39 23.65 22.53 -8.45
N GLY A 40 24.91 22.18 -8.32
CA GLY A 40 25.40 20.80 -8.57
C GLY A 40 24.57 19.75 -7.84
N VAL A 41 24.33 18.65 -8.52
CA VAL A 41 23.47 17.48 -8.24
C VAL A 41 23.70 16.78 -6.87
N SER A 42 24.56 17.32 -6.02
CA SER A 42 25.14 16.59 -4.88
C SER A 42 24.24 16.41 -3.66
N ARG A 43 23.07 17.06 -3.56
CA ARG A 43 22.35 17.14 -2.27
C ARG A 43 21.12 16.24 -2.09
N GLN A 44 20.56 15.64 -3.13
CA GLN A 44 19.33 14.85 -2.99
C GLN A 44 19.52 13.35 -2.80
N LEU A 45 20.71 12.82 -3.07
CA LEU A 45 20.99 11.38 -2.91
C LEU A 45 21.39 11.00 -1.48
N ASP A 46 21.98 11.90 -0.72
CA ASP A 46 22.51 11.58 0.61
C ASP A 46 21.40 11.40 1.66
N ASN A 47 20.30 12.17 1.57
CA ASN A 47 19.20 12.07 2.55
C ASN A 47 18.35 10.79 2.39
N THR A 48 18.26 10.20 1.21
CA THR A 48 17.38 9.05 0.98
C THR A 48 17.80 7.80 1.76
N VAL A 49 19.10 7.57 1.88
CA VAL A 49 19.63 6.42 2.63
C VAL A 49 19.41 6.61 4.14
N GLU A 50 19.63 7.83 4.62
CA GLU A 50 19.39 8.18 6.02
C GLU A 50 17.90 8.05 6.36
N GLU A 51 17.01 8.62 5.55
CA GLU A 51 15.55 8.49 5.69
C GLU A 51 15.10 7.02 5.67
N MET A 52 15.63 6.19 4.78
CA MET A 52 15.35 4.75 4.75
C MET A 52 15.84 4.04 6.00
N THR A 53 17.03 4.39 6.50
CA THR A 53 17.59 3.81 7.71
C THR A 53 16.76 4.16 8.94
N GLU A 54 16.34 5.42 9.06
CA GLU A 54 15.44 5.87 10.13
C GLU A 54 14.10 5.13 10.11
N LEU A 55 13.52 4.90 8.91
CA LEU A 55 12.30 4.12 8.76
C LEU A 55 12.48 2.66 9.19
N VAL A 56 13.59 2.04 8.79
CA VAL A 56 13.91 0.68 9.22
C VAL A 56 14.03 0.64 10.75
N GLU A 57 14.80 1.51 11.36
CA GLU A 57 14.95 1.57 12.81
C GLU A 57 13.61 1.80 13.53
N LYS A 58 12.79 2.73 13.03
CA LYS A 58 11.48 3.04 13.60
C LYS A 58 10.56 1.83 13.63
N TYR A 59 10.50 1.07 12.54
CA TYR A 59 9.55 -0.03 12.41
C TYR A 59 10.09 -1.39 12.86
N THR A 60 11.40 -1.51 13.13
CA THR A 60 11.99 -2.77 13.62
C THR A 60 12.35 -2.75 15.10
N ARG A 61 12.36 -1.58 15.74
CA ARG A 61 12.79 -1.41 17.14
C ARG A 61 12.04 -2.31 18.11
N ASP A 62 10.72 -2.41 17.94
CA ASP A 62 9.81 -3.13 18.83
C ASP A 62 9.14 -4.31 18.12
N PHE A 63 9.85 -4.95 17.18
CA PHE A 63 9.30 -6.09 16.45
C PHE A 63 9.05 -7.24 17.43
N PRO A 64 7.81 -7.73 17.55
CA PRO A 64 7.51 -8.82 18.46
C PRO A 64 8.25 -10.09 18.03
N VAL A 65 8.77 -10.82 19.01
CA VAL A 65 9.39 -12.13 18.76
C VAL A 65 8.28 -13.13 18.42
N HIS A 66 8.42 -13.83 17.29
CA HIS A 66 7.47 -14.87 16.92
C HIS A 66 7.57 -16.04 17.92
N GLU A 67 6.44 -16.37 18.56
CA GLU A 67 6.31 -17.56 19.40
C GLU A 67 5.66 -18.68 18.57
N PRO A 68 6.39 -19.74 18.19
CA PRO A 68 5.83 -20.87 17.44
C PRO A 68 4.75 -21.59 18.24
N GLY A 69 3.61 -21.86 17.64
CA GLY A 69 2.54 -22.71 18.18
C GLY A 69 1.45 -21.98 18.97
N GLY A 70 1.40 -20.66 18.94
CA GLY A 70 0.50 -19.84 19.78
C GLY A 70 -0.98 -19.85 19.42
N THR A 71 -1.42 -20.37 18.26
CA THR A 71 -2.85 -20.36 17.91
C THR A 71 -3.25 -21.61 17.13
N ALA A 72 -3.91 -22.54 17.80
CA ALA A 72 -4.69 -23.58 17.14
C ALA A 72 -5.98 -22.94 16.56
N HIS A 73 -5.85 -22.15 15.50
CA HIS A 73 -7.04 -21.67 14.78
C HIS A 73 -7.59 -22.81 13.92
N HIS A 74 -8.88 -23.08 14.06
CA HIS A 74 -9.59 -23.98 13.17
C HIS A 74 -9.88 -23.27 11.83
N GLY A 75 -8.82 -23.10 11.00
CA GLY A 75 -8.87 -22.48 9.69
C GLY A 75 -8.26 -21.07 9.64
N ASP A 76 -8.03 -20.59 8.44
CA ASP A 76 -7.31 -19.34 8.18
C ASP A 76 -8.23 -18.12 8.30
N VAL A 77 -7.74 -17.10 8.99
CA VAL A 77 -8.35 -15.76 9.07
C VAL A 77 -7.42 -14.77 8.35
N ILE A 78 -7.88 -14.22 7.24
CA ILE A 78 -7.06 -13.43 6.34
C ILE A 78 -7.46 -11.96 6.41
N LEU A 79 -6.50 -11.06 6.70
CA LEU A 79 -6.64 -9.64 6.47
C LEU A 79 -6.14 -9.31 5.07
N ILE A 80 -7.00 -8.73 4.24
CA ILE A 80 -6.66 -8.35 2.87
C ILE A 80 -6.93 -6.88 2.59
N THR A 81 -6.01 -6.21 1.88
CA THR A 81 -6.20 -4.84 1.40
C THR A 81 -6.16 -4.78 -0.13
N GLY A 82 -6.73 -3.73 -0.72
CA GLY A 82 -6.68 -3.52 -2.17
C GLY A 82 -7.64 -4.39 -2.98
N THR A 83 -8.68 -4.92 -2.36
CA THR A 83 -9.67 -5.82 -2.97
C THR A 83 -10.54 -5.18 -4.06
N THR A 84 -10.59 -3.87 -4.16
CA THR A 84 -11.27 -3.17 -5.27
C THR A 84 -10.42 -3.07 -6.54
N GLY A 85 -9.13 -3.42 -6.46
CA GLY A 85 -8.23 -3.53 -7.62
C GLY A 85 -8.40 -4.85 -8.37
N ALA A 86 -7.78 -4.95 -9.57
CA ALA A 86 -7.91 -6.14 -10.41
C ALA A 86 -7.39 -7.42 -9.73
N ILE A 87 -6.17 -7.37 -9.18
CA ILE A 87 -5.58 -8.52 -8.47
C ILE A 87 -6.39 -8.81 -7.21
N GLY A 88 -6.70 -7.79 -6.40
CA GLY A 88 -7.38 -7.97 -5.13
C GLY A 88 -8.80 -8.52 -5.24
N SER A 89 -9.57 -8.17 -6.30
CA SER A 89 -10.90 -8.73 -6.53
C SER A 89 -10.85 -10.22 -6.85
N ASN A 90 -9.93 -10.65 -7.72
CA ASN A 90 -9.75 -12.06 -8.05
C ASN A 90 -9.25 -12.84 -6.83
N THR A 91 -8.27 -12.31 -6.09
CA THR A 91 -7.80 -12.94 -4.86
C THR A 91 -8.91 -13.08 -3.82
N LEU A 92 -9.78 -12.06 -3.68
CA LEU A 92 -10.92 -12.13 -2.76
C LEU A 92 -11.89 -13.27 -3.12
N ALA A 93 -12.20 -13.44 -4.42
CA ALA A 93 -13.06 -14.51 -4.89
C ALA A 93 -12.45 -15.89 -4.62
N GLU A 94 -11.18 -16.10 -4.94
CA GLU A 94 -10.45 -17.34 -4.68
C GLU A 94 -10.37 -17.69 -3.19
N LEU A 95 -10.10 -16.70 -2.35
CA LEU A 95 -10.09 -16.90 -0.89
C LEU A 95 -11.48 -17.23 -0.33
N HIS A 96 -12.52 -16.63 -0.90
CA HIS A 96 -13.90 -16.94 -0.52
C HIS A 96 -14.23 -18.40 -0.78
N ASP A 97 -13.81 -18.93 -1.91
CA ASP A 97 -14.10 -20.32 -2.31
C ASP A 97 -13.17 -21.35 -1.63
N SER A 98 -12.06 -20.89 -1.03
CA SER A 98 -11.13 -21.78 -0.33
C SER A 98 -11.76 -22.39 0.93
N PRO A 99 -11.75 -23.71 1.09
CA PRO A 99 -12.30 -24.38 2.28
C PRO A 99 -11.49 -24.14 3.55
N ASN A 100 -10.20 -23.83 3.42
CA ASN A 100 -9.30 -23.60 4.56
C ASN A 100 -9.48 -22.21 5.17
N VAL A 101 -10.00 -21.25 4.39
CA VAL A 101 -10.23 -19.89 4.85
C VAL A 101 -11.59 -19.79 5.51
N THR A 102 -11.63 -19.45 6.77
CA THR A 102 -12.86 -19.36 7.57
C THR A 102 -13.39 -17.94 7.68
N ARG A 103 -12.51 -16.94 7.60
CA ARG A 103 -12.88 -15.51 7.67
C ARG A 103 -11.94 -14.67 6.81
N ILE A 104 -12.51 -13.69 6.12
CA ILE A 104 -11.78 -12.72 5.31
C ILE A 104 -12.15 -11.33 5.83
N VAL A 105 -11.15 -10.61 6.32
CA VAL A 105 -11.30 -9.22 6.75
C VAL A 105 -10.76 -8.33 5.65
N VAL A 106 -11.64 -7.65 4.95
CA VAL A 106 -11.29 -6.68 3.92
C VAL A 106 -11.10 -5.32 4.57
N LEU A 107 -9.89 -4.77 4.51
CA LEU A 107 -9.60 -3.43 4.97
C LEU A 107 -9.45 -2.49 3.76
N ALA A 108 -10.31 -1.50 3.68
CA ALA A 108 -10.31 -0.49 2.64
C ALA A 108 -10.23 0.92 3.23
N ARG A 109 -9.70 1.86 2.46
CA ARG A 109 -9.69 3.28 2.87
C ARG A 109 -11.11 3.84 2.95
N LYS A 110 -11.34 4.71 3.93
CA LYS A 110 -12.60 5.48 4.05
C LYS A 110 -12.87 6.27 2.78
N SER A 111 -14.13 6.32 2.37
CA SER A 111 -14.57 7.03 1.18
C SER A 111 -16.01 7.52 1.36
N THR A 112 -16.45 8.44 0.50
CA THR A 112 -17.86 8.89 0.44
C THR A 112 -18.81 7.77 0.00
N VAL A 113 -18.30 6.78 -0.76
CA VAL A 113 -19.06 5.58 -1.17
C VAL A 113 -18.67 4.42 -0.26
N PRO A 114 -19.64 3.78 0.43
CA PRO A 114 -19.39 2.64 1.33
C PRO A 114 -18.60 1.52 0.65
N ILE A 115 -17.73 0.85 1.40
CA ILE A 115 -16.90 -0.24 0.86
C ILE A 115 -17.73 -1.37 0.26
N SER A 116 -18.89 -1.69 0.82
CA SER A 116 -19.78 -2.73 0.29
C SER A 116 -20.22 -2.44 -1.15
N ILE A 117 -20.56 -1.20 -1.45
CA ILE A 117 -20.95 -0.76 -2.80
C ILE A 117 -19.74 -0.79 -3.73
N ARG A 118 -18.59 -0.25 -3.29
CA ARG A 118 -17.36 -0.24 -4.07
C ARG A 118 -16.87 -1.64 -4.40
N GLN A 119 -16.93 -2.55 -3.42
CA GLN A 119 -16.47 -3.92 -3.58
C GLN A 119 -17.39 -4.72 -4.53
N ARG A 120 -18.70 -4.55 -4.38
CA ARG A 120 -19.69 -5.18 -5.26
C ARG A 120 -19.46 -4.77 -6.72
N LYS A 121 -19.36 -3.46 -6.94
CA LYS A 121 -19.06 -2.92 -8.28
C LYS A 121 -17.72 -3.44 -8.82
N ALA A 122 -16.70 -3.52 -7.99
CA ALA A 122 -15.38 -4.00 -8.41
C ALA A 122 -15.39 -5.48 -8.84
N LEU A 123 -16.24 -6.31 -8.24
CA LEU A 123 -16.45 -7.70 -8.63
C LEU A 123 -17.25 -7.77 -9.94
N GLU A 124 -18.37 -7.04 -10.04
CA GLU A 124 -19.20 -6.97 -11.26
C GLU A 124 -18.40 -6.53 -12.48
N ASP A 125 -17.61 -5.45 -12.37
CA ASP A 125 -16.77 -4.91 -13.45
C ASP A 125 -15.75 -5.94 -13.99
N ARG A 126 -15.51 -7.03 -13.23
CA ARG A 126 -14.56 -8.11 -13.59
C ARG A 126 -15.24 -9.45 -13.88
N GLY A 127 -16.58 -9.48 -13.91
CA GLY A 127 -17.35 -10.70 -14.15
C GLY A 127 -17.27 -11.71 -13.02
N LEU A 128 -16.93 -11.27 -11.79
CA LEU A 128 -16.93 -12.07 -10.58
C LEU A 128 -18.28 -11.97 -9.87
N ASP A 129 -18.61 -12.95 -9.03
CA ASP A 129 -19.87 -12.96 -8.29
C ASP A 129 -19.89 -11.82 -7.24
N PRO A 130 -20.77 -10.80 -7.38
CA PRO A 130 -20.86 -9.72 -6.41
C PRO A 130 -21.55 -10.15 -5.10
N SER A 131 -22.25 -11.27 -5.06
CA SER A 131 -22.97 -11.75 -3.87
C SER A 131 -22.04 -12.20 -2.75
N ILE A 132 -20.79 -12.51 -3.06
CA ILE A 132 -19.79 -12.89 -2.04
C ILE A 132 -19.59 -11.79 -0.98
N VAL A 133 -19.90 -10.53 -1.32
CA VAL A 133 -19.83 -9.40 -0.38
C VAL A 133 -20.78 -9.58 0.81
N ASP A 134 -21.89 -10.31 0.63
CA ASP A 134 -22.88 -10.59 1.67
C ASP A 134 -22.60 -11.89 2.44
N SER A 135 -21.54 -12.60 2.07
CA SER A 135 -21.15 -13.85 2.73
C SER A 135 -20.77 -13.59 4.20
N SER A 136 -21.21 -14.45 5.08
CA SER A 136 -20.81 -14.44 6.50
C SER A 136 -19.29 -14.62 6.70
N LYS A 137 -18.59 -15.10 5.68
CA LYS A 137 -17.13 -15.27 5.66
C LYS A 137 -16.40 -13.93 5.46
N ILE A 138 -17.07 -12.91 4.89
CA ILE A 138 -16.46 -11.63 4.56
C ILE A 138 -16.87 -10.56 5.57
N ASN A 139 -15.88 -9.88 6.12
CA ASN A 139 -16.04 -8.72 6.97
C ASN A 139 -15.39 -7.51 6.31
N LEU A 140 -16.20 -6.51 5.96
CA LEU A 140 -15.75 -5.28 5.31
C LEU A 140 -15.50 -4.19 6.35
N LEU A 141 -14.28 -3.69 6.41
CA LEU A 141 -13.88 -2.62 7.32
C LEU A 141 -13.32 -1.42 6.52
N GLU A 142 -13.60 -0.23 7.02
CA GLU A 142 -13.03 1.00 6.49
C GLU A 142 -12.08 1.60 7.53
N GLY A 143 -10.80 1.69 7.18
CA GLY A 143 -9.73 2.19 8.05
C GLY A 143 -8.61 2.83 7.24
N ASP A 144 -7.51 3.13 7.92
CA ASP A 144 -6.30 3.68 7.31
C ASP A 144 -5.08 2.93 7.84
N PRO A 145 -4.41 2.13 7.00
CA PRO A 145 -3.20 1.38 7.40
C PRO A 145 -2.04 2.26 7.89
N ALA A 146 -2.04 3.56 7.57
CA ALA A 146 -1.01 4.49 8.02
C ALA A 146 -1.20 4.95 9.47
N LEU A 147 -2.40 4.72 10.03
CA LEU A 147 -2.72 5.14 11.40
C LEU A 147 -2.53 3.99 12.40
N PRO A 148 -2.23 4.28 13.67
CA PRO A 148 -2.22 3.31 14.74
C PRO A 148 -3.54 2.51 14.78
N GLY A 149 -3.46 1.20 15.04
CA GLY A 149 -4.63 0.34 15.05
C GLY A 149 -5.36 0.24 13.70
N LEU A 150 -4.70 0.55 12.58
CA LEU A 150 -5.26 0.60 11.22
C LEU A 150 -6.37 1.68 11.08
N GLY A 151 -6.38 2.70 11.94
CA GLY A 151 -7.43 3.71 11.99
C GLY A 151 -8.82 3.18 12.34
N LEU A 152 -8.87 1.99 12.95
CA LEU A 152 -10.08 1.34 13.46
C LEU A 152 -10.30 1.69 14.93
N GLU A 153 -11.48 1.37 15.46
CA GLU A 153 -11.73 1.45 16.90
C GLU A 153 -10.80 0.47 17.65
N ASP A 154 -10.31 0.88 18.82
CA ASP A 154 -9.33 0.10 19.61
C ASP A 154 -9.80 -1.34 19.85
N ARG A 155 -11.08 -1.55 20.17
CA ARG A 155 -11.65 -2.87 20.39
C ARG A 155 -11.54 -3.75 19.14
N VAL A 156 -11.84 -3.18 17.97
CA VAL A 156 -11.77 -3.91 16.70
C VAL A 156 -10.33 -4.23 16.34
N SER A 157 -9.43 -3.28 16.52
CA SER A 157 -8.01 -3.45 16.27
C SER A 157 -7.40 -4.57 17.13
N VAL A 158 -7.71 -4.59 18.43
CA VAL A 158 -7.26 -5.64 19.37
C VAL A 158 -7.83 -7.00 18.99
N GLU A 159 -9.14 -7.08 18.67
CA GLU A 159 -9.76 -8.32 18.18
C GLU A 159 -9.03 -8.85 16.95
N LEU A 160 -8.83 -8.00 15.93
CA LEU A 160 -8.15 -8.40 14.70
C LEU A 160 -6.74 -8.92 14.95
N THR A 161 -5.97 -8.26 15.81
CA THR A 161 -4.60 -8.68 16.15
C THR A 161 -4.58 -10.08 16.76
N SER A 162 -5.63 -10.48 17.48
CA SER A 162 -5.70 -11.79 18.13
C SER A 162 -6.16 -12.92 17.21
N ILE A 163 -6.88 -12.62 16.12
CA ILE A 163 -7.50 -13.66 15.28
C ILE A 163 -6.85 -13.80 13.89
N ILE A 164 -6.19 -12.77 13.37
CA ILE A 164 -5.59 -12.80 12.03
C ILE A 164 -4.44 -13.79 12.00
N THR A 165 -4.49 -14.72 11.03
CA THR A 165 -3.42 -15.68 10.76
C THR A 165 -2.52 -15.24 9.60
N HIS A 166 -3.07 -14.52 8.62
CA HIS A 166 -2.37 -14.10 7.41
C HIS A 166 -2.75 -12.67 7.02
N ILE A 167 -1.78 -11.93 6.48
CA ILE A 167 -1.99 -10.60 5.93
C ILE A 167 -1.60 -10.59 4.45
N LEU A 168 -2.54 -10.18 3.59
CA LEU A 168 -2.32 -9.97 2.17
C LEU A 168 -2.47 -8.49 1.83
N HIS A 169 -1.35 -7.81 1.69
CA HIS A 169 -1.33 -6.40 1.33
C HIS A 169 -1.18 -6.23 -0.19
N ILE A 170 -2.32 -6.11 -0.91
CA ILE A 170 -2.39 -5.93 -2.38
C ILE A 170 -2.66 -4.46 -2.73
N GLY A 171 -3.01 -3.65 -1.74
CA GLY A 171 -3.26 -2.22 -1.90
C GLY A 171 -1.98 -1.48 -2.25
N LEU A 172 -1.66 -1.41 -3.55
CA LEU A 172 -0.69 -0.44 -4.03
C LEU A 172 -1.32 0.95 -3.88
N LEU A 173 -0.71 1.79 -3.04
CA LEU A 173 -0.92 3.21 -3.20
C LEU A 173 -0.35 3.58 -4.59
N GLU A 174 -1.15 4.21 -5.44
CA GLU A 174 -0.67 4.88 -6.66
C GLU A 174 0.41 5.92 -6.36
N VAL A 175 0.70 6.14 -5.10
CA VAL A 175 1.68 7.05 -4.52
C VAL A 175 2.92 6.30 -4.05
N MET A 176 3.29 5.20 -4.67
CA MET A 176 4.57 4.56 -4.38
C MET A 176 5.78 5.50 -4.62
N PHE A 177 5.53 6.69 -5.20
CA PHE A 177 6.53 7.72 -5.46
C PHE A 177 6.34 9.03 -4.65
N CYS A 178 5.25 9.21 -3.91
CA CYS A 178 5.00 10.43 -3.13
C CYS A 178 4.86 10.21 -1.61
N VAL A 179 4.71 8.99 -1.14
CA VAL A 179 4.35 8.71 0.27
C VAL A 179 5.53 8.88 1.22
N PHE A 180 6.76 8.81 0.77
CA PHE A 180 7.90 9.08 1.65
C PHE A 180 8.00 10.54 2.14
N LYS A 181 7.21 11.46 1.60
CA LYS A 181 7.24 12.89 1.98
C LYS A 181 6.03 13.44 2.71
N GLN A 182 4.93 12.72 2.83
CA GLN A 182 3.68 13.30 3.38
C GLN A 182 3.05 12.62 4.58
N THR A 183 3.65 11.58 5.14
CA THR A 183 3.00 10.83 6.23
C THR A 183 3.85 10.73 7.49
N PHE A 184 4.76 11.70 7.70
CA PHE A 184 5.51 11.79 8.96
C PHE A 184 5.56 13.23 9.45
#